data_241a3925deabd45986fec9ffc942d735
#
_entry.id   241a3925deabd45986fec9ffc942d735
#
_cell.length_a   1.000
_cell.length_b   1.000
_cell.length_c   1.000
_cell.angle_alpha   90.00
_cell.angle_beta   90.00
_cell.angle_gamma   90.00
#
_symmetry.space_group_name_H-M   'P 1'
#
loop_
_entity.id
_entity.type
_entity.pdbx_description
1 polymer ?
#
loop_
_entity_poly.entity_id
_entity_poly.type
_entity_poly.pdbx_seq_one_letter_code
_entity_poly.pdbx_strand_id
1 'polypeptide(L)'
;YQWVTIPLAMYGVVILRDGSKVEINIGDEENDPVFCVTDLLPHLAAKQRQKTLEKGIEGEDLNLLIGSIPDEDQEKDKVKMNILNILNSKYNLVEEDFISAEIEIVPAGKAKNLGFDSSMILSYGHDDRVCSFAGVKAILETENPEYTASILCADKEETGSNGNTGMHSRFYEN
;
A
#
# COMPACT_ATOMS: atom_id res chain seq x y z
N TYR A 1 8.46 -16.71 0.24
CA TYR A 1 7.38 -16.41 1.19
C TYR A 1 7.72 -15.34 2.20
N GLN A 2 8.97 -15.23 2.55
CA GLN A 2 9.41 -14.32 3.62
C GLN A 2 9.27 -12.84 3.29
N TRP A 3 8.98 -12.50 2.03
CA TRP A 3 8.70 -11.12 1.65
C TRP A 3 7.49 -10.51 2.41
N VAL A 4 6.55 -11.32 2.85
CA VAL A 4 5.37 -10.84 3.62
C VAL A 4 5.73 -10.39 5.03
N THR A 5 6.84 -10.85 5.59
CA THR A 5 7.28 -10.48 6.94
C THR A 5 8.17 -9.24 6.98
N ILE A 6 8.44 -8.62 5.82
CA ILE A 6 9.16 -7.35 5.76
C ILE A 6 8.32 -6.22 6.34
N PRO A 7 8.92 -5.10 6.74
CA PRO A 7 8.17 -3.90 7.13
C PRO A 7 7.28 -3.43 6.00
N LEU A 8 6.02 -3.18 6.29
CA LEU A 8 5.01 -2.70 5.37
C LEU A 8 4.51 -1.33 5.78
N ALA A 9 4.23 -0.49 4.79
CA ALA A 9 3.59 0.81 4.91
C ALA A 9 2.12 0.70 4.47
N MET A 10 1.33 1.65 4.91
CA MET A 10 -0.10 1.76 4.60
C MET A 10 -0.38 3.10 3.95
N TYR A 11 -0.93 3.07 2.75
CA TYR A 11 -1.39 4.25 2.01
C TYR A 11 -2.86 4.12 1.66
N GLY A 12 -3.53 5.23 1.55
CA GLY A 12 -4.89 5.19 1.07
C GLY A 12 -5.70 6.42 1.37
N VAL A 13 -6.98 6.32 1.06
CA VAL A 13 -7.96 7.35 1.31
C VAL A 13 -9.21 6.74 1.93
N VAL A 14 -9.78 7.44 2.88
CA VAL A 14 -11.08 7.13 3.48
C VAL A 14 -12.02 8.29 3.19
N ILE A 15 -13.19 8.00 2.68
CA ILE A 15 -14.23 9.02 2.46
C ILE A 15 -15.20 8.95 3.65
N LEU A 16 -15.30 10.04 4.40
CA LEU A 16 -16.20 10.14 5.54
C LEU A 16 -17.66 10.37 5.07
N ARG A 17 -18.61 10.20 6.00
CA ARG A 17 -20.05 10.38 5.70
C ARG A 17 -20.42 11.76 5.20
N ASP A 18 -19.67 12.79 5.58
CA ASP A 18 -19.87 14.18 5.12
C ASP A 18 -19.23 14.46 3.74
N GLY A 19 -18.60 13.46 3.12
CA GLY A 19 -17.90 13.56 1.85
C GLY A 19 -16.47 14.08 1.96
N SER A 20 -15.98 14.38 3.16
CA SER A 20 -14.59 14.76 3.36
C SER A 20 -13.65 13.57 3.19
N LYS A 21 -12.38 13.84 2.85
CA LYS A 21 -11.35 12.82 2.63
C LYS A 21 -10.35 12.83 3.77
N VAL A 22 -9.99 11.65 4.23
CA VAL A 22 -8.87 11.42 5.13
C VAL A 22 -7.81 10.63 4.37
N GLU A 23 -6.63 11.22 4.20
CA GLU A 23 -5.49 10.54 3.59
C GLU A 23 -4.72 9.77 4.66
N ILE A 24 -4.41 8.53 4.36
CA ILE A 24 -3.61 7.63 5.18
C ILE A 24 -2.24 7.48 4.53
N ASN A 25 -1.20 7.80 5.27
CA ASN A 25 0.19 7.60 4.89
C ASN A 25 0.97 7.25 6.16
N ILE A 26 1.32 5.99 6.34
CA ILE A 26 1.95 5.47 7.55
C ILE A 26 3.02 4.47 7.16
N GLY A 27 4.25 4.66 7.65
CA GLY A 27 5.35 3.71 7.51
C GLY A 27 6.56 4.22 6.75
N ASP A 28 6.54 5.46 6.26
CA ASP A 28 7.66 6.07 5.53
C ASP A 28 8.55 6.97 6.38
N GLU A 29 7.99 7.60 7.38
CA GLU A 29 8.75 8.50 8.25
C GLU A 29 9.47 7.70 9.35
N GLU A 30 10.56 8.25 9.87
CA GLU A 30 11.43 7.57 10.84
C GLU A 30 10.69 7.15 12.12
N ASN A 31 9.69 7.90 12.52
CA ASN A 31 8.91 7.64 13.73
C ASN A 31 7.56 6.96 13.46
N ASP A 32 7.27 6.61 12.21
CA ASP A 32 6.05 5.92 11.90
C ASP A 32 6.10 4.46 12.36
N PRO A 33 4.98 3.91 12.84
CA PRO A 33 4.87 2.48 12.97
C PRO A 33 4.87 1.82 11.58
N VAL A 34 5.39 0.62 11.51
CA VAL A 34 5.29 -0.25 10.34
C VAL A 34 4.41 -1.46 10.67
N PHE A 35 3.94 -2.12 9.63
CA PHE A 35 3.11 -3.31 9.73
C PHE A 35 3.84 -4.52 9.16
N CYS A 36 3.31 -5.72 9.35
CA CYS A 36 3.77 -6.91 8.64
C CYS A 36 2.65 -7.94 8.55
N VAL A 37 2.76 -8.83 7.58
CA VAL A 37 2.01 -10.07 7.56
C VAL A 37 2.85 -11.12 8.27
N THR A 38 2.27 -11.83 9.22
CA THR A 38 2.98 -12.87 9.98
C THR A 38 3.10 -14.15 9.16
N ASP A 39 4.19 -14.90 9.35
CA ASP A 39 4.40 -16.19 8.72
C ASP A 39 4.52 -17.30 9.78
N LEU A 40 4.33 -18.53 9.36
CA LEU A 40 4.40 -19.69 10.26
C LEU A 40 5.85 -20.12 10.49
N LEU A 41 6.12 -20.49 11.72
CA LEU A 41 7.38 -21.16 12.08
C LEU A 41 7.54 -22.49 11.30
N PRO A 42 8.75 -22.89 10.93
CA PRO A 42 8.99 -24.06 10.07
C PRO A 42 8.28 -25.35 10.53
N HIS A 43 8.20 -25.58 11.84
CA HIS A 43 7.56 -26.78 12.40
C HIS A 43 6.01 -26.71 12.37
N LEU A 44 5.43 -25.53 12.22
CA LEU A 44 3.99 -25.33 12.04
C LEU A 44 3.59 -25.24 10.56
N ALA A 45 4.54 -24.95 9.68
CA ALA A 45 4.34 -24.68 8.26
C ALA A 45 4.33 -25.94 7.38
N ALA A 46 4.15 -27.14 7.92
CA ALA A 46 4.27 -28.38 7.16
C ALA A 46 3.36 -28.44 5.93
N LYS A 47 2.12 -28.00 6.03
CA LYS A 47 1.17 -27.94 4.91
C LYS A 47 1.56 -26.87 3.88
N GLN A 48 1.94 -25.68 4.34
CA GLN A 48 2.36 -24.58 3.49
C GLN A 48 3.59 -24.94 2.66
N ARG A 49 4.57 -25.61 3.26
CA ARG A 49 5.81 -26.05 2.59
C ARG A 49 5.62 -27.09 1.48
N GLN A 50 4.46 -27.75 1.44
CA GLN A 50 4.11 -28.70 0.39
C GLN A 50 3.43 -28.02 -0.80
N LYS A 51 2.99 -26.77 -0.67
CA LYS A 51 2.41 -25.99 -1.76
C LYS A 51 3.49 -25.58 -2.76
N THR A 52 3.09 -25.34 -4.01
CA THR A 52 3.98 -24.70 -4.99
C THR A 52 4.31 -23.27 -4.54
N LEU A 53 5.38 -22.69 -5.06
CA LEU A 53 5.77 -21.32 -4.72
C LEU A 53 4.65 -20.32 -5.03
N GLU A 54 3.98 -20.51 -6.16
CA GLU A 54 2.83 -19.69 -6.59
C GLU A 54 1.66 -19.72 -5.60
N LYS A 55 1.43 -20.87 -4.96
CA LYS A 55 0.31 -21.08 -4.02
C LYS A 55 0.71 -21.10 -2.55
N GLY A 56 1.93 -20.72 -2.26
CA GLY A 56 2.49 -20.82 -0.91
C GLY A 56 1.81 -19.91 0.09
N ILE A 57 1.36 -18.74 -0.36
CA ILE A 57 0.57 -17.78 0.40
C ILE A 57 -0.63 -17.40 -0.46
N GLU A 58 -1.82 -17.59 0.07
CA GLU A 58 -3.07 -17.21 -0.59
C GLU A 58 -3.44 -15.78 -0.17
N GLY A 59 -4.21 -15.05 -1.00
CA GLY A 59 -4.60 -13.67 -0.69
C GLY A 59 -5.33 -13.55 0.64
N GLU A 60 -6.14 -14.54 0.98
CA GLU A 60 -6.89 -14.61 2.24
C GLU A 60 -6.01 -14.76 3.47
N ASP A 61 -4.76 -15.20 3.31
CA ASP A 61 -3.77 -15.34 4.39
C ASP A 61 -2.97 -14.04 4.64
N LEU A 62 -3.12 -13.03 3.78
CA LEU A 62 -2.42 -11.74 3.88
C LEU A 62 -3.04 -10.81 4.93
N ASN A 63 -3.21 -11.31 6.16
CA ASN A 63 -3.73 -10.54 7.28
C ASN A 63 -2.63 -9.70 7.92
N LEU A 64 -2.87 -8.40 7.97
CA LEU A 64 -1.93 -7.44 8.53
C LEU A 64 -1.96 -7.45 10.05
N LEU A 65 -0.80 -7.58 10.68
CA LEU A 65 -0.67 -7.39 12.13
C LEU A 65 -0.64 -5.89 12.43
N ILE A 66 -1.69 -5.41 13.08
CA ILE A 66 -1.92 -3.97 13.33
C ILE A 66 -1.75 -3.57 14.79
N GLY A 67 -1.67 -4.50 15.71
CA GLY A 67 -1.48 -4.21 17.14
C GLY A 67 -1.78 -5.39 18.04
N SER A 68 -1.45 -5.25 19.33
CA SER A 68 -1.62 -6.31 20.33
C SER A 68 -2.00 -5.80 21.73
N ILE A 69 -1.99 -4.50 21.95
CA ILE A 69 -2.30 -3.93 23.27
C ILE A 69 -3.82 -3.86 23.45
N PRO A 70 -4.38 -4.49 24.49
CA PRO A 70 -5.80 -4.41 24.78
C PRO A 70 -6.20 -3.07 25.39
N ASP A 71 -7.44 -2.66 25.14
CA ASP A 71 -8.12 -1.64 25.94
C ASP A 71 -8.79 -2.34 27.11
N GLU A 72 -8.28 -2.10 28.34
CA GLU A 72 -8.73 -2.81 29.53
C GLU A 72 -10.13 -2.39 30.00
N ASP A 73 -10.61 -1.24 29.56
CA ASP A 73 -11.95 -0.75 29.86
C ASP A 73 -13.06 -1.43 29.05
N GLN A 74 -12.68 -2.26 28.06
CA GLN A 74 -13.61 -2.99 27.21
C GLN A 74 -13.87 -4.41 27.75
N GLU A 75 -15.09 -4.91 27.56
CA GLU A 75 -15.43 -6.31 27.90
C GLU A 75 -15.03 -7.31 26.80
N LYS A 76 -15.12 -6.88 25.51
CA LYS A 76 -14.86 -7.70 24.32
C LYS A 76 -14.00 -6.94 23.32
N ASP A 77 -13.40 -7.69 22.41
CA ASP A 77 -12.60 -7.17 21.29
C ASP A 77 -11.60 -6.10 21.68
N LYS A 78 -11.02 -6.24 22.85
CA LYS A 78 -10.17 -5.25 23.54
C LYS A 78 -9.06 -4.66 22.65
N VAL A 79 -8.36 -5.50 21.88
CA VAL A 79 -7.29 -5.02 20.97
C VAL A 79 -7.89 -4.22 19.82
N LYS A 80 -8.97 -4.71 19.20
CA LYS A 80 -9.69 -3.99 18.14
C LYS A 80 -10.15 -2.62 18.63
N MET A 81 -10.74 -2.55 19.80
CA MET A 81 -11.22 -1.30 20.38
C MET A 81 -10.09 -0.32 20.63
N ASN A 82 -8.94 -0.77 21.13
CA ASN A 82 -7.78 0.09 21.27
C ASN A 82 -7.30 0.66 19.93
N ILE A 83 -7.24 -0.17 18.88
CA ILE A 83 -6.86 0.31 17.53
C ILE A 83 -7.88 1.31 17.01
N LEU A 84 -9.18 1.06 17.15
CA LEU A 84 -10.22 2.01 16.74
C LEU A 84 -10.11 3.33 17.51
N ASN A 85 -9.81 3.32 18.80
CA ASN A 85 -9.57 4.50 19.60
C ASN A 85 -8.36 5.32 19.09
N ILE A 86 -7.27 4.65 18.72
CA ILE A 86 -6.09 5.28 18.12
C ILE A 86 -6.46 5.93 16.78
N LEU A 87 -7.16 5.22 15.91
CA LEU A 87 -7.59 5.72 14.60
C LEU A 87 -8.57 6.89 14.73
N ASN A 88 -9.49 6.80 15.66
CA ASN A 88 -10.41 7.90 15.96
C ASN A 88 -9.66 9.14 16.47
N SER A 89 -8.75 8.97 17.43
CA SER A 89 -7.98 10.07 18.00
C SER A 89 -7.08 10.77 16.98
N LYS A 90 -6.46 9.99 16.05
CA LYS A 90 -5.49 10.51 15.09
C LYS A 90 -6.12 11.01 13.80
N TYR A 91 -7.17 10.34 13.33
CA TYR A 91 -7.75 10.56 12.01
C TYR A 91 -9.25 10.84 12.05
N ASN A 92 -9.87 10.83 13.22
CA ASN A 92 -11.34 10.95 13.40
C ASN A 92 -12.14 9.85 12.68
N LEU A 93 -11.54 8.66 12.50
CA LEU A 93 -12.16 7.51 11.84
C LEU A 93 -12.95 6.67 12.84
N VAL A 94 -14.06 6.13 12.38
CA VAL A 94 -14.83 5.08 13.05
C VAL A 94 -14.84 3.81 12.20
N GLU A 95 -15.27 2.69 12.77
CA GLU A 95 -15.22 1.38 12.07
C GLU A 95 -15.99 1.39 10.74
N GLU A 96 -17.14 2.06 10.70
CA GLU A 96 -17.98 2.15 9.52
C GLU A 96 -17.34 2.90 8.35
N ASP A 97 -16.39 3.78 8.60
CA ASP A 97 -15.71 4.53 7.54
C ASP A 97 -14.82 3.63 6.67
N PHE A 98 -14.42 2.46 7.20
CA PHE A 98 -13.62 1.50 6.43
C PHE A 98 -14.39 0.87 5.26
N ILE A 99 -15.72 0.97 5.21
CA ILE A 99 -16.53 0.51 4.07
C ILE A 99 -16.18 1.30 2.79
N SER A 100 -15.81 2.57 2.93
CA SER A 100 -15.44 3.47 1.83
C SER A 100 -13.92 3.70 1.72
N ALA A 101 -13.12 2.93 2.46
CA ALA A 101 -11.68 3.04 2.44
C ALA A 101 -11.08 2.31 1.24
N GLU A 102 -10.14 2.95 0.55
CA GLU A 102 -9.23 2.31 -0.39
C GLU A 102 -7.83 2.38 0.21
N ILE A 103 -7.35 1.23 0.68
CA ILE A 103 -6.09 1.11 1.41
C ILE A 103 -5.18 0.12 0.71
N GLU A 104 -3.95 0.53 0.49
CA GLU A 104 -2.88 -0.26 -0.11
C GLU A 104 -1.79 -0.53 0.92
N ILE A 105 -1.32 -1.76 0.95
CA ILE A 105 -0.24 -2.21 1.81
C ILE A 105 0.95 -2.54 0.94
N VAL A 106 2.05 -1.84 1.14
CA VAL A 106 3.24 -1.90 0.30
C VAL A 106 4.50 -2.01 1.16
N PRO A 107 5.64 -2.47 0.60
CA PRO A 107 6.90 -2.45 1.33
C PRO A 107 7.25 -1.06 1.84
N ALA A 108 7.56 -0.94 3.14
CA ALA A 108 7.95 0.30 3.77
C ALA A 108 9.40 0.66 3.48
N GLY A 109 9.68 1.95 3.46
CA GLY A 109 11.02 2.49 3.40
C GLY A 109 11.35 3.24 2.13
N LYS A 110 12.34 4.13 2.27
CA LYS A 110 12.80 5.03 1.21
C LYS A 110 13.75 4.32 0.24
N ALA A 111 13.82 4.84 -0.99
CA ALA A 111 14.82 4.42 -1.96
C ALA A 111 16.24 4.53 -1.39
N LYS A 112 17.08 3.56 -1.74
CA LYS A 112 18.49 3.49 -1.30
C LYS A 112 19.42 3.19 -2.46
N ASN A 113 20.65 3.68 -2.35
CA ASN A 113 21.70 3.26 -3.25
C ASN A 113 21.98 1.76 -3.10
N LEU A 114 22.11 1.08 -4.22
CA LEU A 114 22.38 -0.36 -4.30
C LEU A 114 23.77 -0.61 -4.87
N GLY A 115 24.48 -1.55 -4.27
CA GLY A 115 25.84 -1.95 -4.62
C GLY A 115 26.90 -1.14 -3.87
N PHE A 116 28.12 -1.68 -3.80
CA PHE A 116 29.25 -0.99 -3.14
C PHE A 116 29.62 0.32 -3.82
N ASP A 117 29.43 0.40 -5.11
CA ASP A 117 29.72 1.57 -5.95
C ASP A 117 28.53 2.54 -6.04
N SER A 118 27.40 2.22 -5.41
CA SER A 118 26.17 3.02 -5.43
C SER A 118 25.67 3.34 -6.84
N SER A 119 25.94 2.45 -7.80
CA SER A 119 25.58 2.68 -9.21
C SER A 119 24.13 2.41 -9.55
N MET A 120 23.38 1.79 -8.63
CA MET A 120 21.98 1.43 -8.81
C MET A 120 21.13 1.98 -7.66
N ILE A 121 19.82 1.93 -7.82
CA ILE A 121 18.84 2.32 -6.80
C ILE A 121 17.97 1.12 -6.49
N LEU A 122 17.79 0.83 -5.21
CA LEU A 122 16.81 -0.13 -4.70
C LEU A 122 15.61 0.62 -4.14
N SER A 123 14.45 0.33 -4.68
CA SER A 123 13.18 0.88 -4.17
C SER A 123 12.01 0.00 -4.55
N TYR A 124 10.95 0.04 -3.77
CA TYR A 124 9.64 -0.43 -4.20
C TYR A 124 9.06 0.52 -5.25
N GLY A 125 8.34 -0.03 -6.22
CA GLY A 125 7.61 0.74 -7.23
C GLY A 125 8.48 1.36 -8.32
N HIS A 126 9.66 0.81 -8.63
CA HIS A 126 10.41 1.16 -9.83
C HIS A 126 9.59 0.93 -11.10
N ASP A 127 8.96 -0.21 -11.17
CA ASP A 127 7.91 -0.47 -12.12
C ASP A 127 6.59 0.03 -11.49
N ASP A 128 5.94 1.03 -12.04
CA ASP A 128 6.16 1.64 -13.36
C ASP A 128 6.71 3.10 -13.27
N ARG A 129 7.22 3.55 -12.13
CA ARG A 129 7.69 4.93 -11.93
C ARG A 129 8.81 5.35 -12.90
N VAL A 130 9.66 4.43 -13.30
CA VAL A 130 10.76 4.73 -14.24
C VAL A 130 10.23 5.12 -15.62
N CYS A 131 9.19 4.45 -16.10
CA CYS A 131 8.54 4.77 -17.38
C CYS A 131 7.71 6.05 -17.27
N SER A 132 6.93 6.20 -16.21
CA SER A 132 6.15 7.40 -15.94
C SER A 132 7.04 8.64 -15.82
N PHE A 133 8.20 8.53 -15.15
CA PHE A 133 9.17 9.61 -15.07
C PHE A 133 9.68 10.03 -16.45
N ALA A 134 10.04 9.07 -17.30
CA ALA A 134 10.53 9.35 -18.65
C ALA A 134 9.48 10.10 -19.49
N GLY A 135 8.23 9.67 -19.40
CA GLY A 135 7.12 10.32 -20.10
C GLY A 135 6.83 11.74 -19.59
N VAL A 136 6.77 11.92 -18.27
CA VAL A 136 6.60 13.25 -17.67
C VAL A 136 7.73 14.19 -18.04
N LYS A 137 8.97 13.70 -17.98
CA LYS A 137 10.15 14.48 -18.38
C LYS A 137 10.09 14.90 -19.86
N ALA A 138 9.71 13.99 -20.74
CA ALA A 138 9.56 14.28 -22.16
C ALA A 138 8.53 15.41 -22.42
N ILE A 139 7.38 15.37 -21.75
CA ILE A 139 6.37 16.45 -21.85
C ILE A 139 6.92 17.79 -21.35
N LEU A 140 7.59 17.81 -20.22
CA LEU A 140 8.15 19.03 -19.64
C LEU A 140 9.27 19.65 -20.49
N GLU A 141 9.99 18.85 -21.26
CA GLU A 141 11.07 19.29 -22.14
C GLU A 141 10.62 19.56 -23.58
N THR A 142 9.34 19.31 -23.90
CA THR A 142 8.82 19.57 -25.23
C THR A 142 8.54 21.06 -25.41
N GLU A 143 9.28 21.70 -26.31
CA GLU A 143 9.12 23.10 -26.68
C GLU A 143 8.39 23.22 -28.02
N ASN A 144 7.38 24.10 -28.08
CA ASN A 144 6.63 24.45 -29.32
C ASN A 144 6.15 23.23 -30.15
N PRO A 145 5.42 22.26 -29.56
CA PRO A 145 4.94 21.11 -30.28
C PRO A 145 3.97 21.53 -31.41
N GLU A 146 4.06 20.88 -32.57
CA GLU A 146 3.16 21.11 -33.68
C GLU A 146 1.70 20.74 -33.34
N TYR A 147 1.52 19.71 -32.53
CA TYR A 147 0.22 19.23 -32.05
C TYR A 147 0.20 19.22 -30.52
N THR A 148 -1.01 19.20 -29.95
CA THR A 148 -1.15 19.00 -28.49
C THR A 148 -0.47 17.71 -28.08
N ALA A 149 0.49 17.82 -27.15
CA ALA A 149 1.15 16.66 -26.54
C ALA A 149 0.55 16.41 -25.16
N SER A 150 0.29 15.15 -24.83
CA SER A 150 -0.20 14.75 -23.52
C SER A 150 0.47 13.46 -23.06
N ILE A 151 0.58 13.31 -21.75
CA ILE A 151 0.96 12.04 -21.13
C ILE A 151 -0.14 11.61 -20.19
N LEU A 152 -0.44 10.34 -20.19
CA LEU A 152 -1.37 9.70 -19.29
C LEU A 152 -0.61 8.66 -18.45
N CYS A 153 -0.60 8.84 -17.13
CA CYS A 153 -0.07 7.89 -16.19
C CYS A 153 -1.25 7.13 -15.57
N ALA A 154 -1.42 5.87 -15.92
CA ALA A 154 -2.47 5.02 -15.38
C ALA A 154 -1.92 4.21 -14.20
N ASP A 155 -2.71 4.12 -13.15
CA ASP A 155 -2.39 3.35 -11.96
C ASP A 155 -2.85 1.88 -12.06
N LYS A 156 -2.37 1.02 -11.17
CA LYS A 156 -2.85 -0.35 -10.95
C LYS A 156 -2.68 -1.33 -12.13
N GLU A 157 -1.70 -1.09 -13.00
CA GLU A 157 -1.43 -1.99 -14.13
C GLU A 157 -1.09 -3.41 -13.62
N GLU A 158 -0.20 -3.53 -12.63
CA GLU A 158 0.25 -4.81 -12.06
C GLU A 158 -0.86 -5.61 -11.37
N THR A 159 -1.94 -4.96 -10.98
CA THR A 159 -3.12 -5.62 -10.38
C THR A 159 -4.27 -5.81 -11.37
N GLY A 160 -4.02 -5.64 -12.67
CA GLY A 160 -5.00 -5.84 -13.74
C GLY A 160 -5.79 -4.60 -14.10
N SER A 161 -5.25 -3.40 -13.86
CA SER A 161 -5.84 -2.10 -14.25
C SER A 161 -7.23 -1.81 -13.67
N ASN A 162 -7.60 -2.49 -12.59
CA ASN A 162 -8.87 -2.32 -11.91
C ASN A 162 -8.84 -1.12 -10.94
N GLY A 163 -10.03 -0.66 -10.54
CA GLY A 163 -10.17 0.46 -9.63
C GLY A 163 -10.41 1.81 -10.32
N ASN A 164 -10.55 2.86 -9.52
CA ASN A 164 -10.96 4.18 -10.00
C ASN A 164 -9.86 4.94 -10.76
N THR A 165 -8.61 4.54 -10.59
CA THR A 165 -7.41 5.15 -11.18
C THR A 165 -6.76 4.28 -12.25
N GLY A 166 -7.24 3.04 -12.45
CA GLY A 166 -6.75 2.11 -13.46
C GLY A 166 -7.34 2.37 -14.84
N MET A 167 -6.73 1.77 -15.87
CA MET A 167 -7.16 1.94 -17.27
C MET A 167 -8.59 1.46 -17.55
N HIS A 168 -9.16 0.61 -16.70
CA HIS A 168 -10.56 0.16 -16.84
C HIS A 168 -11.57 1.17 -16.27
N SER A 169 -11.11 2.25 -15.64
CA SER A 169 -12.01 3.29 -15.16
C SER A 169 -12.54 4.13 -16.33
N ARG A 170 -13.73 4.69 -16.15
CA ARG A 170 -14.32 5.60 -17.15
C ARG A 170 -13.71 7.01 -17.16
N PHE A 171 -12.76 7.27 -16.31
CA PHE A 171 -12.09 8.57 -16.23
C PHE A 171 -11.48 8.99 -17.57
N TYR A 172 -11.00 8.03 -18.35
CA TYR A 172 -10.35 8.27 -19.65
C TYR A 172 -11.33 8.40 -20.83
N GLU A 173 -12.61 8.09 -20.62
CA GLU A 173 -13.64 8.17 -21.64
C GLU A 173 -14.29 9.56 -21.69
N ASN A 174 -14.13 10.38 -20.66
CA ASN A 174 -14.72 11.71 -20.49
C ASN A 174 -13.70 12.84 -20.69
#